data_b5004ac3ad79de8214b8b938ef9f3888
#
_entry.id   b5004ac3ad79de8214b8b938ef9f3888
#
_cell.length_a   1.000
_cell.length_b   1.000
_cell.length_c   1.000
_cell.angle_alpha   90.00
_cell.angle_beta   90.00
_cell.angle_gamma   90.00
#
_symmetry.space_group_name_H-M   'P 1'
#
loop_
_entity.id
_entity.type
_entity.pdbx_description
1 polymer ?
#
loop_
_entity_poly.entity_id
_entity_poly.type
_entity_poly.pdbx_seq_one_letter_code
_entity_poly.pdbx_strand_id
1 'polypeptide(L)'
;MSNKKIISIINMKGGVSKTTLSVNISYTLAKKYTKKVLLVDMDPQMNSTQYCLNEDKVNEILQNPKKSVYGIFELSLPNLLSTHPQEKQIETERFNVIDKFDIVSSHLHLMAASSVNESPLKLKNFLDSIKNNYDIIIIDAPPTISGYTKAAILASTNYIVPMRIDYLSLFGLPLLQTYIKELCKEYASHIDFTGIILTQKLSTHTRIYNDLVEKIRNNPEWNNKLFASEMTYKASIARALVEPNKFLIDWNNEVSTEIDNITIELMQKIRL
;
A
#
# COMPACT_ATOMS: atom_id res chain seq x y z
N MET A 1 -25.37 1.60 0.88
CA MET A 1 -24.18 2.45 0.62
C MET A 1 -23.01 1.52 0.32
N SER A 2 -22.37 1.62 -0.86
CA SER A 2 -21.20 0.83 -1.19
C SER A 2 -20.09 1.17 -0.19
N ASN A 3 -19.63 0.18 0.56
CA ASN A 3 -18.53 0.38 1.50
C ASN A 3 -17.25 0.61 0.68
N LYS A 4 -16.74 1.84 0.68
CA LYS A 4 -15.54 2.22 -0.09
C LYS A 4 -14.37 1.35 0.32
N LYS A 5 -13.58 0.88 -0.63
CA LYS A 5 -12.47 -0.05 -0.41
C LYS A 5 -11.19 0.71 -0.12
N ILE A 6 -10.59 0.42 1.03
CA ILE A 6 -9.26 0.89 1.41
C ILE A 6 -8.40 -0.36 1.60
N ILE A 7 -7.35 -0.49 0.80
CA ILE A 7 -6.56 -1.73 0.72
C ILE A 7 -5.11 -1.45 1.08
N SER A 8 -4.61 -2.11 2.11
CA SER A 8 -3.16 -2.11 2.39
C SER A 8 -2.45 -3.23 1.64
N ILE A 9 -1.37 -2.89 0.96
CA ILE A 9 -0.40 -3.85 0.42
C ILE A 9 0.71 -3.97 1.45
N ILE A 10 0.74 -5.10 2.17
CA ILE A 10 1.53 -5.25 3.39
C ILE A 10 2.31 -6.56 3.41
N ASN A 11 3.57 -6.48 3.80
CA ASN A 11 4.41 -7.62 4.19
C ASN A 11 5.60 -7.09 5.00
N MET A 12 5.97 -7.80 6.07
CA MET A 12 7.11 -7.46 6.93
C MET A 12 8.46 -7.66 6.22
N LYS A 13 8.49 -8.38 5.12
CA LYS A 13 9.69 -8.61 4.33
C LYS A 13 9.92 -7.48 3.34
N GLY A 14 11.14 -6.95 3.30
CA GLY A 14 11.58 -6.03 2.26
C GLY A 14 11.76 -6.72 0.90
N GLY A 15 11.64 -5.96 -0.19
CA GLY A 15 11.94 -6.44 -1.54
C GLY A 15 10.94 -7.47 -2.09
N VAL A 16 9.71 -7.54 -1.58
CA VAL A 16 8.64 -8.42 -2.09
C VAL A 16 7.69 -7.73 -3.06
N SER A 17 8.11 -6.64 -3.67
CA SER A 17 7.36 -5.88 -4.66
C SER A 17 6.09 -5.16 -4.15
N LYS A 18 6.02 -4.79 -2.85
CA LYS A 18 4.91 -3.98 -2.31
C LYS A 18 4.69 -2.71 -3.13
N THR A 19 5.68 -1.82 -3.15
CA THR A 19 5.63 -0.55 -3.89
C THR A 19 5.33 -0.74 -5.36
N THR A 20 5.98 -1.72 -6.01
CA THR A 20 5.72 -2.03 -7.43
C THR A 20 4.24 -2.34 -7.68
N LEU A 21 3.63 -3.19 -6.85
CA LEU A 21 2.22 -3.53 -6.96
C LEU A 21 1.32 -2.35 -6.58
N SER A 22 1.61 -1.63 -5.48
CA SER A 22 0.82 -0.48 -5.02
C SER A 22 0.69 0.57 -6.11
N VAL A 23 1.80 0.98 -6.70
CA VAL A 23 1.85 1.99 -7.76
C VAL A 23 1.18 1.50 -9.04
N ASN A 24 1.57 0.31 -9.52
CA ASN A 24 1.13 -0.14 -10.84
C ASN A 24 -0.33 -0.63 -10.85
N ILE A 25 -0.84 -1.20 -9.77
CA ILE A 25 -2.28 -1.48 -9.62
C ILE A 25 -3.07 -0.16 -9.61
N SER A 26 -2.62 0.85 -8.84
CA SER A 26 -3.28 2.17 -8.78
C SER A 26 -3.35 2.82 -10.16
N TYR A 27 -2.24 2.85 -10.86
CA TYR A 27 -2.16 3.42 -12.20
C TYR A 27 -3.03 2.65 -13.21
N THR A 28 -3.00 1.31 -13.18
CA THR A 28 -3.81 0.46 -14.07
C THR A 28 -5.30 0.66 -13.84
N LEU A 29 -5.74 0.73 -12.57
CA LEU A 29 -7.12 1.02 -12.19
C LEU A 29 -7.60 2.36 -12.76
N ALA A 30 -6.78 3.40 -12.66
CA ALA A 30 -7.12 4.72 -13.16
C ALA A 30 -7.13 4.77 -14.69
N LYS A 31 -6.03 4.35 -15.31
CA LYS A 31 -5.81 4.46 -16.76
C LYS A 31 -6.69 3.55 -17.58
N LYS A 32 -6.78 2.27 -17.18
CA LYS A 32 -7.48 1.24 -17.98
C LYS A 32 -8.93 1.03 -17.55
N TYR A 33 -9.19 1.11 -16.23
CA TYR A 33 -10.52 0.83 -15.67
C TYR A 33 -11.26 2.09 -15.21
N THR A 34 -10.72 3.27 -15.50
CA THR A 34 -11.34 4.57 -15.24
C THR A 34 -11.81 4.81 -13.80
N LYS A 35 -11.19 4.11 -12.84
CA LYS A 35 -11.49 4.26 -11.42
C LYS A 35 -10.79 5.49 -10.85
N LYS A 36 -11.46 6.19 -9.93
CA LYS A 36 -10.82 7.25 -9.14
C LYS A 36 -10.03 6.62 -8.01
N VAL A 37 -8.70 6.73 -8.05
CA VAL A 37 -7.76 6.03 -7.16
C VAL A 37 -6.97 7.04 -6.33
N LEU A 38 -6.83 6.76 -5.04
CA LEU A 38 -5.84 7.40 -4.19
C LEU A 38 -4.81 6.37 -3.76
N LEU A 39 -3.54 6.66 -3.99
CA LEU A 39 -2.41 5.94 -3.39
C LEU A 39 -1.93 6.72 -2.16
N VAL A 40 -1.67 6.02 -1.06
CA VAL A 40 -1.08 6.60 0.16
C VAL A 40 0.26 5.92 0.40
N ASP A 41 1.34 6.68 0.30
CA ASP A 41 2.68 6.20 0.58
C ASP A 41 2.99 6.33 2.08
N MET A 42 3.05 5.20 2.78
CA MET A 42 3.35 5.14 4.21
C MET A 42 4.80 4.73 4.51
N ASP A 43 5.61 4.48 3.47
CA ASP A 43 7.01 4.10 3.65
C ASP A 43 7.89 5.37 3.76
N PRO A 44 8.63 5.57 4.87
CA PRO A 44 9.56 6.70 5.00
C PRO A 44 10.62 6.77 3.88
N GLN A 45 10.86 5.68 3.16
CA GLN A 45 11.77 5.67 2.01
C GLN A 45 11.20 6.39 0.77
N MET A 46 9.92 6.78 0.77
CA MET A 46 9.28 7.58 -0.29
C MET A 46 9.29 6.90 -1.68
N ASN A 47 9.38 5.57 -1.76
CA ASN A 47 9.54 4.88 -3.03
C ASN A 47 8.32 5.05 -3.95
N SER A 48 7.09 4.94 -3.45
CA SER A 48 5.87 5.22 -4.22
C SER A 48 5.79 6.68 -4.67
N THR A 49 6.19 7.60 -3.80
CA THR A 49 6.22 9.03 -4.05
C THR A 49 7.16 9.36 -5.22
N GLN A 50 8.40 8.88 -5.16
CA GLN A 50 9.42 9.12 -6.19
C GLN A 50 9.07 8.46 -7.51
N TYR A 51 8.39 7.33 -7.48
CA TYR A 51 7.93 6.66 -8.70
C TYR A 51 6.80 7.41 -9.42
N CYS A 52 5.88 8.00 -8.64
CA CYS A 52 4.68 8.65 -9.17
C CYS A 52 4.87 10.12 -9.54
N LEU A 53 5.82 10.81 -8.90
CA LEU A 53 5.98 12.25 -9.03
C LEU A 53 7.31 12.64 -9.69
N ASN A 54 7.30 13.74 -10.40
CA ASN A 54 8.53 14.32 -10.95
C ASN A 54 9.40 14.95 -9.84
N GLU A 55 10.64 15.26 -10.19
CA GLU A 55 11.66 15.82 -9.28
C GLU A 55 11.20 17.12 -8.61
N ASP A 56 10.57 18.02 -9.36
CA ASP A 56 10.09 19.31 -8.81
C ASP A 56 9.09 19.11 -7.70
N LYS A 57 8.12 18.20 -7.89
CA LYS A 57 7.12 17.85 -6.87
C LYS A 57 7.73 17.15 -5.65
N VAL A 58 8.68 16.25 -5.87
CA VAL A 58 9.41 15.59 -4.78
C VAL A 58 10.19 16.63 -3.97
N ASN A 59 10.87 17.59 -4.62
CA ASN A 59 11.58 18.68 -3.95
C ASN A 59 10.63 19.59 -3.17
N GLU A 60 9.45 19.92 -3.71
CA GLU A 60 8.41 20.67 -3.01
C GLU A 60 8.01 19.96 -1.70
N ILE A 61 7.79 18.64 -1.75
CA ILE A 61 7.43 17.83 -0.59
C ILE A 61 8.56 17.82 0.44
N LEU A 62 9.79 17.62 0.00
CA LEU A 62 10.97 17.61 0.89
C LEU A 62 11.15 18.94 1.65
N GLN A 63 10.78 20.06 1.04
CA GLN A 63 10.83 21.39 1.68
C GLN A 63 9.61 21.63 2.61
N ASN A 64 8.49 20.93 2.38
CA ASN A 64 7.24 21.12 3.10
C ASN A 64 6.69 19.78 3.63
N PRO A 65 7.28 19.21 4.71
CA PRO A 65 6.89 17.89 5.23
C PRO A 65 5.39 17.74 5.52
N LYS A 66 4.74 18.83 5.93
CA LYS A 66 3.31 18.83 6.28
C LYS A 66 2.38 18.55 5.11
N LYS A 67 2.82 18.80 3.89
CA LYS A 67 2.07 18.46 2.67
C LYS A 67 1.98 16.95 2.44
N SER A 68 2.84 16.16 3.07
CA SER A 68 2.88 14.70 3.01
C SER A 68 2.01 14.05 4.08
N VAL A 69 2.00 12.73 4.12
CA VAL A 69 1.37 11.94 5.19
C VAL A 69 1.90 12.29 6.58
N TYR A 70 3.12 12.86 6.68
CA TYR A 70 3.66 13.38 7.94
C TYR A 70 2.75 14.42 8.58
N GLY A 71 2.12 15.29 7.80
CA GLY A 71 1.18 16.30 8.30
C GLY A 71 -0.02 15.73 9.05
N ILE A 72 -0.42 14.48 8.72
CA ILE A 72 -1.49 13.77 9.44
C ILE A 72 -1.04 13.39 10.86
N PHE A 73 0.24 13.05 11.03
CA PHE A 73 0.79 12.54 12.30
C PHE A 73 1.47 13.61 13.14
N GLU A 74 1.76 14.78 12.58
CA GLU A 74 2.41 15.86 13.33
C GLU A 74 1.62 16.19 14.59
N LEU A 75 2.30 16.11 15.74
CA LEU A 75 1.72 16.54 17.02
C LEU A 75 1.63 18.07 17.02
N SER A 76 0.41 18.54 17.05
CA SER A 76 0.17 19.90 17.53
C SER A 76 0.30 19.84 19.05
N LEU A 77 1.38 20.35 19.61
CA LEU A 77 1.38 20.71 21.03
C LEU A 77 0.17 21.63 21.24
N PRO A 78 -0.77 21.31 22.15
CA PRO A 78 -1.83 22.23 22.46
C PRO A 78 -1.18 23.55 22.87
N ASN A 79 -1.58 24.63 22.23
CA ASN A 79 -1.14 25.95 22.66
C ASN A 79 -1.86 26.20 23.99
N LEU A 80 -1.22 25.81 25.10
CA LEU A 80 -1.76 25.89 26.45
C LEU A 80 -2.16 27.35 26.88
N LEU A 81 -1.79 28.31 26.02
CA LEU A 81 -2.07 29.74 26.22
C LEU A 81 -3.16 30.28 25.28
N SER A 82 -3.70 29.47 24.34
CA SER A 82 -4.79 29.93 23.48
C SER A 82 -6.15 29.62 24.07
N THR A 83 -6.96 30.63 24.29
CA THR A 83 -8.34 30.56 24.80
C THR A 83 -9.32 30.01 23.77
N HIS A 84 -8.88 29.78 22.51
CA HIS A 84 -9.66 29.18 21.44
C HIS A 84 -8.87 28.01 20.83
N PRO A 85 -9.38 26.76 20.89
CA PRO A 85 -8.81 25.66 20.12
C PRO A 85 -9.00 25.98 18.63
N GLN A 86 -7.95 26.44 17.96
CA GLN A 86 -7.97 26.47 16.51
C GLN A 86 -7.94 25.01 16.03
N GLU A 87 -8.99 24.57 15.36
CA GLU A 87 -8.96 23.34 14.58
C GLU A 87 -7.84 23.49 13.56
N LYS A 88 -6.73 22.80 13.81
CA LYS A 88 -5.59 22.81 12.90
C LYS A 88 -6.02 22.10 11.62
N GLN A 89 -6.11 22.83 10.53
CA GLN A 89 -6.32 22.22 9.21
C GLN A 89 -5.15 21.27 8.93
N ILE A 90 -5.50 20.03 8.53
CA ILE A 90 -4.51 19.07 8.03
C ILE A 90 -4.00 19.63 6.70
N GLU A 91 -2.73 19.96 6.62
CA GLU A 91 -2.08 20.55 5.44
C GLU A 91 -1.73 19.49 4.38
N THR A 92 -1.95 18.20 4.68
CA THR A 92 -1.65 17.10 3.78
C THR A 92 -2.33 17.26 2.43
N GLU A 93 -1.53 17.29 1.38
CA GLU A 93 -1.96 17.46 0.00
C GLU A 93 -2.10 16.12 -0.73
N ARG A 94 -2.94 16.13 -1.75
CA ARG A 94 -3.08 15.05 -2.72
C ARG A 94 -2.49 15.53 -4.03
N PHE A 95 -1.42 14.89 -4.45
CA PHE A 95 -0.73 15.25 -5.70
C PHE A 95 -1.33 14.44 -6.85
N ASN A 96 -1.74 15.12 -7.91
CA ASN A 96 -2.24 14.44 -9.10
C ASN A 96 -1.08 13.79 -9.86
N VAL A 97 -1.23 12.50 -10.20
CA VAL A 97 -0.28 11.71 -11.00
C VAL A 97 -0.73 11.69 -12.47
N ILE A 98 -1.97 11.26 -12.71
CA ILE A 98 -2.68 11.32 -13.99
C ILE A 98 -4.17 11.58 -13.72
N ASP A 99 -4.98 11.73 -14.77
CA ASP A 99 -6.44 11.78 -14.59
C ASP A 99 -6.92 10.58 -13.74
N LYS A 100 -7.73 10.86 -12.71
CA LYS A 100 -8.29 9.89 -11.76
C LYS A 100 -7.28 9.17 -10.86
N PHE A 101 -6.01 9.55 -10.84
CA PHE A 101 -5.03 8.98 -9.94
C PHE A 101 -4.28 10.06 -9.16
N ASP A 102 -4.52 10.11 -7.86
CA ASP A 102 -3.84 10.98 -6.92
C ASP A 102 -2.97 10.18 -5.95
N ILE A 103 -1.94 10.83 -5.41
CA ILE A 103 -1.08 10.29 -4.35
C ILE A 103 -1.01 11.23 -3.15
N VAL A 104 -1.13 10.67 -1.94
CA VAL A 104 -0.61 11.29 -0.71
C VAL A 104 0.81 10.80 -0.53
N SER A 105 1.76 11.74 -0.60
CA SER A 105 3.18 11.44 -0.55
C SER A 105 3.66 11.04 0.84
N SER A 106 4.74 10.29 0.89
CA SER A 106 5.51 10.06 2.13
C SER A 106 6.52 11.19 2.38
N HIS A 107 7.23 11.11 3.52
CA HIS A 107 8.34 12.00 3.86
C HIS A 107 9.32 11.35 4.83
N LEU A 108 10.63 11.66 4.67
CA LEU A 108 11.69 11.14 5.53
C LEU A 108 11.50 11.46 7.03
N HIS A 109 10.84 12.57 7.37
CA HIS A 109 10.52 12.93 8.76
C HIS A 109 9.65 11.90 9.49
N LEU A 110 8.98 11.00 8.76
CA LEU A 110 8.30 9.86 9.37
C LEU A 110 9.27 8.98 10.18
N MET A 111 10.55 8.91 9.82
CA MET A 111 11.55 8.13 10.58
C MET A 111 11.74 8.65 12.00
N ALA A 112 11.55 9.94 12.23
CA ALA A 112 11.70 10.59 13.53
C ALA A 112 10.38 10.81 14.27
N ALA A 113 9.23 10.58 13.64
CA ALA A 113 7.93 10.88 14.23
C ALA A 113 7.49 9.77 15.20
N SER A 114 7.60 10.01 16.51
CA SER A 114 7.06 9.13 17.56
C SER A 114 5.53 9.20 17.66
N SER A 115 4.94 10.28 17.19
CA SER A 115 3.50 10.61 17.31
C SER A 115 2.54 9.61 16.66
N VAL A 116 3.01 8.81 15.70
CA VAL A 116 2.18 7.78 15.04
C VAL A 116 1.80 6.66 16.01
N ASN A 117 2.68 6.34 16.98
CA ASN A 117 2.39 5.34 18.01
C ASN A 117 1.33 5.83 19.00
N GLU A 118 1.28 7.14 19.24
CA GLU A 118 0.32 7.76 20.15
C GLU A 118 -1.07 7.91 19.53
N SER A 119 -1.16 8.02 18.21
CA SER A 119 -2.43 8.24 17.52
C SER A 119 -2.52 7.49 16.18
N PRO A 120 -2.54 6.15 16.19
CA PRO A 120 -2.54 5.36 14.95
C PRO A 120 -3.84 5.49 14.16
N LEU A 121 -4.93 5.99 14.76
CA LEU A 121 -6.21 6.22 14.09
C LEU A 121 -6.26 7.51 13.25
N LYS A 122 -5.24 8.38 13.33
CA LYS A 122 -5.24 9.64 12.56
C LYS A 122 -5.34 9.39 11.05
N LEU A 123 -4.62 8.40 10.51
CA LEU A 123 -4.73 8.06 9.10
C LEU A 123 -6.16 7.62 8.73
N LYS A 124 -6.77 6.77 9.56
CA LYS A 124 -8.16 6.35 9.35
C LYS A 124 -9.10 7.53 9.30
N ASN A 125 -9.01 8.44 10.27
CA ASN A 125 -9.87 9.63 10.34
C ASN A 125 -9.69 10.53 9.11
N PHE A 126 -8.45 10.76 8.67
CA PHE A 126 -8.15 11.49 7.46
C PHE A 126 -8.78 10.82 6.23
N LEU A 127 -8.55 9.52 6.04
CA LEU A 127 -9.10 8.80 4.90
C LEU A 127 -10.63 8.74 4.94
N ASP A 128 -11.24 8.60 6.11
CA ASP A 128 -12.70 8.61 6.28
C ASP A 128 -13.31 9.94 5.81
N SER A 129 -12.60 11.07 5.96
CA SER A 129 -13.07 12.39 5.52
C SER A 129 -13.05 12.57 4.00
N ILE A 130 -12.18 11.84 3.28
CA ILE A 130 -11.96 12.01 1.83
C ILE A 130 -12.35 10.79 0.97
N LYS A 131 -12.60 9.62 1.57
CA LYS A 131 -12.84 8.36 0.84
C LYS A 131 -13.97 8.42 -0.18
N ASN A 132 -14.95 9.29 0.03
CA ASN A 132 -16.07 9.41 -0.90
C ASN A 132 -15.69 10.01 -2.26
N ASN A 133 -14.53 10.67 -2.35
CA ASN A 133 -13.99 11.23 -3.58
C ASN A 133 -13.36 10.17 -4.48
N TYR A 134 -13.13 8.95 -3.97
CA TYR A 134 -12.42 7.88 -4.66
C TYR A 134 -13.27 6.61 -4.74
N ASP A 135 -13.02 5.79 -5.76
CA ASP A 135 -13.60 4.45 -5.87
C ASP A 135 -12.83 3.46 -5.00
N ILE A 136 -11.52 3.65 -4.92
CA ILE A 136 -10.60 2.81 -4.14
C ILE A 136 -9.43 3.64 -3.61
N ILE A 137 -8.96 3.28 -2.41
CA ILE A 137 -7.72 3.80 -1.81
C ILE A 137 -6.76 2.63 -1.62
N ILE A 138 -5.52 2.78 -2.07
CA ILE A 138 -4.44 1.81 -1.88
C ILE A 138 -3.42 2.42 -0.93
N ILE A 139 -2.94 1.64 0.05
CA ILE A 139 -1.92 2.05 1.00
C ILE A 139 -0.68 1.18 0.78
N ASP A 140 0.43 1.81 0.42
CA ASP A 140 1.76 1.18 0.36
C ASP A 140 2.37 1.20 1.76
N ALA A 141 2.41 0.05 2.43
CA ALA A 141 2.87 -0.07 3.80
C ALA A 141 4.39 -0.35 3.88
N PRO A 142 5.09 0.19 4.89
CA PRO A 142 6.52 -0.08 5.07
C PRO A 142 6.80 -1.56 5.39
N PRO A 143 8.05 -2.04 5.20
CA PRO A 143 8.42 -3.45 5.41
C PRO A 143 8.66 -3.81 6.89
N THR A 144 8.20 -3.01 7.83
CA THR A 144 8.46 -3.18 9.26
C THR A 144 7.19 -3.15 10.08
N ILE A 145 7.16 -3.84 11.23
CA ILE A 145 6.13 -3.60 12.24
C ILE A 145 6.45 -2.27 12.92
N SER A 146 5.71 -1.25 12.52
CA SER A 146 5.88 0.13 13.01
C SER A 146 4.52 0.76 13.29
N GLY A 147 4.52 1.92 13.91
CA GLY A 147 3.29 2.71 14.07
C GLY A 147 2.62 3.02 12.72
N TYR A 148 3.39 3.17 11.63
CA TYR A 148 2.87 3.40 10.28
C TYR A 148 2.17 2.18 9.72
N THR A 149 2.74 0.98 9.91
CA THR A 149 2.08 -0.28 9.56
C THR A 149 0.79 -0.47 10.35
N LYS A 150 0.81 -0.16 11.67
CA LYS A 150 -0.37 -0.17 12.54
C LYS A 150 -1.45 0.79 12.01
N ALA A 151 -1.07 2.02 11.68
CA ALA A 151 -1.99 3.01 11.13
C ALA A 151 -2.57 2.59 9.76
N ALA A 152 -1.75 2.00 8.88
CA ALA A 152 -2.20 1.47 7.60
C ALA A 152 -3.24 0.36 7.77
N ILE A 153 -3.00 -0.60 8.67
CA ILE A 153 -3.93 -1.70 8.96
C ILE A 153 -5.25 -1.15 9.51
N LEU A 154 -5.20 -0.26 10.50
CA LEU A 154 -6.40 0.30 11.14
C LEU A 154 -7.24 1.20 10.21
N ALA A 155 -6.61 1.78 9.18
CA ALA A 155 -7.30 2.58 8.17
C ALA A 155 -7.92 1.74 7.05
N SER A 156 -7.56 0.46 6.94
CA SER A 156 -7.93 -0.38 5.79
C SER A 156 -9.18 -1.23 6.03
N THR A 157 -9.92 -1.49 4.96
CA THR A 157 -11.01 -2.48 4.93
C THR A 157 -10.50 -3.86 4.51
N ASN A 158 -9.42 -3.89 3.73
CA ASN A 158 -8.86 -5.10 3.15
C ASN A 158 -7.33 -5.04 3.16
N TYR A 159 -6.66 -6.20 3.15
CA TYR A 159 -5.23 -6.26 2.92
C TYR A 159 -4.83 -7.38 1.96
N ILE A 160 -3.72 -7.16 1.27
CA ILE A 160 -3.08 -8.08 0.34
C ILE A 160 -1.64 -8.29 0.78
N VAL A 161 -1.16 -9.52 0.64
CA VAL A 161 0.21 -9.88 0.99
C VAL A 161 0.97 -10.30 -0.28
N PRO A 162 1.80 -9.41 -0.85
CA PRO A 162 2.79 -9.83 -1.84
C PRO A 162 3.79 -10.76 -1.18
N MET A 163 4.06 -11.90 -1.78
CA MET A 163 4.94 -12.91 -1.22
C MET A 163 5.95 -13.39 -2.24
N ARG A 164 7.24 -13.27 -1.91
CA ARG A 164 8.30 -13.89 -2.70
C ARG A 164 8.27 -15.41 -2.54
N ILE A 165 8.63 -16.11 -3.61
CA ILE A 165 8.67 -17.57 -3.66
C ILE A 165 9.93 -18.08 -2.94
N ASP A 166 9.87 -18.12 -1.60
CA ASP A 166 10.89 -18.70 -0.76
C ASP A 166 10.31 -19.24 0.57
N TYR A 167 11.01 -20.18 1.21
CA TYR A 167 10.52 -20.80 2.45
C TYR A 167 10.34 -19.82 3.62
N LEU A 168 11.17 -18.77 3.72
CA LEU A 168 11.05 -17.78 4.79
C LEU A 168 9.76 -16.98 4.70
N SER A 169 9.25 -16.78 3.49
CA SER A 169 7.98 -16.08 3.27
C SER A 169 6.79 -16.83 3.86
N LEU A 170 6.82 -18.17 3.90
CA LEU A 170 5.77 -18.99 4.53
C LEU A 170 5.71 -18.81 6.05
N PHE A 171 6.84 -18.60 6.71
CA PHE A 171 6.86 -18.37 8.16
C PHE A 171 6.40 -16.95 8.53
N GLY A 172 6.63 -15.97 7.67
CA GLY A 172 6.25 -14.58 7.91
C GLY A 172 4.74 -14.33 7.85
N LEU A 173 4.02 -15.09 7.03
CA LEU A 173 2.57 -14.87 6.82
C LEU A 173 1.73 -15.13 8.09
N PRO A 174 1.86 -16.27 8.82
CA PRO A 174 1.14 -16.50 10.06
C PRO A 174 1.45 -15.44 11.14
N LEU A 175 2.70 -15.01 11.23
CA LEU A 175 3.10 -13.97 12.18
C LEU A 175 2.43 -12.64 11.88
N LEU A 176 2.40 -12.25 10.60
CA LEU A 176 1.67 -11.05 10.16
C LEU A 176 0.18 -11.16 10.47
N GLN A 177 -0.45 -12.30 10.18
CA GLN A 177 -1.88 -12.51 10.44
C GLN A 177 -2.21 -12.48 11.94
N THR A 178 -1.37 -13.09 12.78
CA THR A 178 -1.51 -13.01 14.24
C THR A 178 -1.42 -11.57 14.71
N TYR A 179 -0.42 -10.82 14.25
CA TYR A 179 -0.27 -9.41 14.59
C TYR A 179 -1.50 -8.59 14.18
N ILE A 180 -2.01 -8.76 12.96
CA ILE A 180 -3.20 -8.07 12.47
C ILE A 180 -4.43 -8.42 13.34
N LYS A 181 -4.61 -9.69 13.68
CA LYS A 181 -5.72 -10.16 14.51
C LYS A 181 -5.70 -9.55 15.91
N GLU A 182 -4.54 -9.52 16.55
CA GLU A 182 -4.36 -8.91 17.87
C GLU A 182 -4.61 -7.41 17.83
N LEU A 183 -4.08 -6.72 16.81
CA LEU A 183 -4.30 -5.30 16.60
C LEU A 183 -5.78 -4.97 16.39
N CYS A 184 -6.48 -5.75 15.56
CA CYS A 184 -7.90 -5.57 15.34
C CYS A 184 -8.73 -5.79 16.61
N LYS A 185 -8.32 -6.71 17.47
CA LYS A 185 -8.96 -6.94 18.78
C LYS A 185 -8.72 -5.75 19.71
N GLU A 186 -7.48 -5.23 19.77
CA GLU A 186 -7.11 -4.07 20.61
C GLU A 186 -7.94 -2.82 20.27
N TYR A 187 -8.17 -2.58 18.98
CA TYR A 187 -8.85 -1.36 18.48
C TYR A 187 -10.31 -1.57 18.10
N ALA A 188 -10.91 -2.71 18.42
CA ALA A 188 -12.29 -3.08 18.03
C ALA A 188 -12.54 -2.82 16.53
N SER A 189 -11.56 -3.14 15.68
CA SER A 189 -11.60 -2.94 14.23
C SER A 189 -11.66 -4.26 13.48
N HIS A 190 -11.92 -4.19 12.18
CA HIS A 190 -11.95 -5.36 11.30
C HIS A 190 -11.27 -5.05 9.98
N ILE A 191 -10.51 -6.00 9.46
CA ILE A 191 -9.87 -5.95 8.15
C ILE A 191 -9.93 -7.31 7.48
N ASP A 192 -10.38 -7.37 6.22
CA ASP A 192 -10.51 -8.61 5.47
C ASP A 192 -9.19 -8.99 4.77
N PHE A 193 -8.78 -10.25 4.92
CA PHE A 193 -7.69 -10.81 4.13
C PHE A 193 -8.16 -11.11 2.71
N THR A 194 -7.72 -10.32 1.74
CA THR A 194 -8.08 -10.46 0.32
C THR A 194 -7.29 -11.59 -0.34
N GLY A 195 -5.98 -11.68 -0.06
CA GLY A 195 -5.19 -12.79 -0.56
C GLY A 195 -3.69 -12.55 -0.65
N ILE A 196 -3.04 -13.56 -1.24
CA ILE A 196 -1.59 -13.64 -1.46
C ILE A 196 -1.32 -13.47 -2.95
N ILE A 197 -0.43 -12.55 -3.30
CA ILE A 197 0.09 -12.41 -4.66
C ILE A 197 1.53 -12.94 -4.67
N LEU A 198 1.79 -14.00 -5.44
CA LEU A 198 3.15 -14.47 -5.63
C LEU A 198 3.91 -13.51 -6.54
N THR A 199 5.09 -13.09 -6.06
CA THR A 199 5.94 -12.12 -6.76
C THR A 199 7.32 -12.68 -6.97
N GLN A 200 8.08 -12.04 -7.87
CA GLN A 200 9.46 -12.44 -8.19
C GLN A 200 9.59 -13.90 -8.61
N LYS A 201 8.58 -14.40 -9.34
CA LYS A 201 8.62 -15.72 -9.95
C LYS A 201 9.77 -15.79 -10.96
N LEU A 202 10.62 -16.79 -10.83
CA LEU A 202 11.63 -17.08 -11.81
C LEU A 202 11.00 -17.75 -13.04
N SER A 203 11.58 -17.56 -14.21
CA SER A 203 11.09 -18.12 -15.49
C SER A 203 11.02 -19.65 -15.50
N THR A 204 11.78 -20.32 -14.65
CA THR A 204 11.76 -21.77 -14.50
C THR A 204 10.97 -22.15 -13.25
N HIS A 205 9.98 -23.06 -13.39
CA HIS A 205 9.30 -23.69 -12.27
C HIS A 205 10.31 -24.52 -11.48
N THR A 206 10.68 -24.05 -10.28
CA THR A 206 11.56 -24.77 -9.39
C THR A 206 10.73 -25.67 -8.48
N ARG A 207 11.34 -26.77 -7.97
CA ARG A 207 10.73 -27.60 -6.92
C ARG A 207 10.22 -26.76 -5.76
N ILE A 208 11.01 -25.74 -5.36
CA ILE A 208 10.64 -24.81 -4.28
C ILE A 208 9.32 -24.07 -4.59
N TYR A 209 9.09 -23.66 -5.82
CA TYR A 209 7.83 -23.01 -6.24
C TYR A 209 6.65 -23.95 -6.03
N ASN A 210 6.74 -25.18 -6.57
CA ASN A 210 5.66 -26.16 -6.48
C ASN A 210 5.36 -26.52 -5.01
N ASP A 211 6.38 -26.78 -4.20
CA ASP A 211 6.25 -27.09 -2.78
C ASP A 211 5.57 -25.95 -2.01
N LEU A 212 5.91 -24.69 -2.34
CA LEU A 212 5.34 -23.51 -1.70
C LEU A 212 3.87 -23.32 -2.07
N VAL A 213 3.55 -23.40 -3.36
CA VAL A 213 2.18 -23.30 -3.85
C VAL A 213 1.30 -24.40 -3.27
N GLU A 214 1.81 -25.63 -3.20
CA GLU A 214 1.11 -26.76 -2.58
C GLU A 214 0.84 -26.52 -1.10
N LYS A 215 1.82 -26.04 -0.33
CA LYS A 215 1.63 -25.68 1.08
C LYS A 215 0.57 -24.62 1.30
N ILE A 216 0.55 -23.58 0.44
CA ILE A 216 -0.49 -22.54 0.50
C ILE A 216 -1.86 -23.14 0.18
N ARG A 217 -1.98 -23.95 -0.85
CA ARG A 217 -3.24 -24.58 -1.28
C ARG A 217 -3.78 -25.58 -0.26
N ASN A 218 -2.90 -26.27 0.43
CA ASN A 218 -3.27 -27.25 1.47
C ASN A 218 -3.59 -26.59 2.82
N ASN A 219 -3.31 -25.28 3.00
CA ASN A 219 -3.68 -24.56 4.21
C ASN A 219 -5.14 -24.09 4.14
N PRO A 220 -6.03 -24.49 5.06
CA PRO A 220 -7.44 -24.13 5.04
C PRO A 220 -7.72 -22.62 5.09
N GLU A 221 -6.82 -21.83 5.70
CA GLU A 221 -6.98 -20.38 5.81
C GLU A 221 -6.53 -19.66 4.54
N TRP A 222 -5.71 -20.27 3.67
CA TRP A 222 -5.06 -19.65 2.53
C TRP A 222 -5.48 -20.21 1.17
N ASN A 223 -6.07 -21.40 1.11
CA ASN A 223 -6.35 -22.11 -0.13
C ASN A 223 -7.13 -21.28 -1.16
N ASN A 224 -8.14 -20.51 -0.70
CA ASN A 224 -8.96 -19.64 -1.53
C ASN A 224 -8.43 -18.18 -1.58
N LYS A 225 -7.26 -17.93 -0.98
CA LYS A 225 -6.66 -16.60 -0.88
C LYS A 225 -5.46 -16.41 -1.81
N LEU A 226 -4.95 -17.48 -2.42
CA LEU A 226 -3.91 -17.36 -3.43
C LEU A 226 -4.49 -16.74 -4.70
N PHE A 227 -3.87 -15.68 -5.19
CA PHE A 227 -4.17 -15.13 -6.51
C PHE A 227 -3.72 -16.13 -7.58
N ALA A 228 -4.51 -16.28 -8.63
CA ALA A 228 -4.12 -17.05 -9.81
C ALA A 228 -3.06 -16.29 -10.62
N SER A 229 -3.12 -14.97 -10.55
CA SER A 229 -2.19 -14.06 -11.22
C SER A 229 -0.94 -13.85 -10.37
N GLU A 230 0.23 -13.89 -11.01
CA GLU A 230 1.54 -13.79 -10.37
C GLU A 230 2.39 -12.72 -11.07
N MET A 231 3.44 -12.23 -10.42
CA MET A 231 4.39 -11.30 -11.01
C MET A 231 5.77 -11.93 -11.14
N THR A 232 6.28 -11.98 -12.38
CA THR A 232 7.59 -12.56 -12.71
C THR A 232 8.73 -11.62 -12.27
N TYR A 233 9.86 -12.18 -11.89
CA TYR A 233 11.09 -11.42 -11.66
C TYR A 233 11.70 -10.97 -12.99
N LYS A 234 11.82 -9.66 -13.19
CA LYS A 234 12.56 -9.06 -14.31
C LYS A 234 13.39 -7.88 -13.80
N ALA A 235 14.66 -7.84 -14.16
CA ALA A 235 15.55 -6.73 -13.78
C ALA A 235 15.05 -5.38 -14.31
N SER A 236 14.31 -5.35 -15.42
CA SER A 236 13.67 -4.15 -15.97
C SER A 236 12.62 -3.56 -15.02
N ILE A 237 11.90 -4.37 -14.23
CA ILE A 237 10.95 -3.90 -13.23
C ILE A 237 11.68 -3.13 -12.13
N ALA A 238 12.82 -3.64 -11.66
CA ALA A 238 13.63 -2.95 -10.66
C ALA A 238 14.19 -1.61 -11.19
N ARG A 239 14.54 -1.55 -12.48
CA ARG A 239 14.97 -0.30 -13.13
C ARG A 239 13.84 0.71 -13.28
N ALA A 240 12.62 0.25 -13.55
CA ALA A 240 11.46 1.15 -13.66
C ALA A 240 11.17 1.91 -12.35
N LEU A 241 11.53 1.34 -11.21
CA LEU A 241 11.36 2.00 -9.89
C LEU A 241 12.28 3.21 -9.70
N VAL A 242 13.38 3.32 -10.46
CA VAL A 242 14.31 4.46 -10.41
C VAL A 242 14.07 5.45 -11.55
N GLU A 243 13.15 5.16 -12.47
CA GLU A 243 12.76 6.05 -13.57
C GLU A 243 11.31 6.48 -13.36
N PRO A 244 11.06 7.73 -12.92
CA PRO A 244 9.72 8.20 -12.61
C PRO A 244 8.78 8.09 -13.82
N ASN A 245 7.51 7.81 -13.55
CA ASN A 245 6.42 7.73 -14.54
C ASN A 245 6.57 6.62 -15.61
N LYS A 246 7.34 5.57 -15.36
CA LYS A 246 7.42 4.38 -16.24
C LYS A 246 6.55 3.25 -15.73
N PHE A 247 5.25 3.36 -15.89
CA PHE A 247 4.29 2.37 -15.38
C PHE A 247 4.26 1.09 -16.24
N LEU A 248 4.19 -0.07 -15.56
CA LEU A 248 4.34 -1.38 -16.19
C LEU A 248 3.25 -1.71 -17.22
N ILE A 249 2.03 -1.19 -17.04
CA ILE A 249 0.93 -1.41 -17.98
C ILE A 249 1.22 -0.82 -19.37
N ASP A 250 2.09 0.19 -19.46
CA ASP A 250 2.43 0.88 -20.69
C ASP A 250 3.52 0.17 -21.52
N TRP A 251 4.10 -0.89 -20.99
CA TRP A 251 5.22 -1.58 -21.65
C TRP A 251 4.80 -2.46 -22.81
N ASN A 252 3.50 -2.79 -22.95
CA ASN A 252 2.97 -3.66 -23.99
C ASN A 252 3.70 -5.01 -24.14
N ASN A 253 4.00 -5.66 -23.02
CA ASN A 253 4.70 -6.91 -22.94
C ASN A 253 4.08 -7.84 -21.89
N GLU A 254 4.72 -8.97 -21.62
CA GLU A 254 4.27 -9.94 -20.63
C GLU A 254 4.05 -9.32 -19.23
N VAL A 255 4.91 -8.37 -18.81
CA VAL A 255 4.78 -7.71 -17.50
C VAL A 255 3.53 -6.84 -17.43
N SER A 256 3.18 -6.15 -18.52
CA SER A 256 1.93 -5.38 -18.59
C SER A 256 0.70 -6.27 -18.51
N THR A 257 0.76 -7.46 -19.08
CA THR A 257 -0.32 -8.47 -18.97
C THR A 257 -0.43 -9.02 -17.54
N GLU A 258 0.70 -9.30 -16.89
CA GLU A 258 0.70 -9.77 -15.50
C GLU A 258 0.06 -8.76 -14.54
N ILE A 259 0.46 -7.49 -14.63
CA ILE A 259 -0.11 -6.45 -13.76
C ILE A 259 -1.59 -6.20 -14.03
N ASP A 260 -2.01 -6.31 -15.29
CA ASP A 260 -3.41 -6.20 -15.66
C ASP A 260 -4.25 -7.34 -15.08
N ASN A 261 -3.79 -8.58 -15.22
CA ASN A 261 -4.46 -9.76 -14.67
C ASN A 261 -4.56 -9.69 -13.15
N ILE A 262 -3.49 -9.26 -12.45
CA ILE A 262 -3.52 -9.03 -11.01
C ILE A 262 -4.58 -7.98 -10.65
N THR A 263 -4.67 -6.91 -11.43
CA THR A 263 -5.63 -5.82 -11.21
C THR A 263 -7.08 -6.30 -11.41
N ILE A 264 -7.34 -7.07 -12.48
CA ILE A 264 -8.67 -7.67 -12.75
C ILE A 264 -9.06 -8.60 -11.59
N GLU A 265 -8.17 -9.50 -11.20
CA GLU A 265 -8.45 -10.45 -10.12
C GLU A 265 -8.69 -9.73 -8.79
N LEU A 266 -7.94 -8.66 -8.50
CA LEU A 266 -8.18 -7.82 -7.34
C LEU A 266 -9.59 -7.22 -7.36
N MET A 267 -10.00 -6.58 -8.48
CA MET A 267 -11.34 -6.00 -8.62
C MET A 267 -12.43 -7.04 -8.35
N GLN A 268 -12.27 -8.26 -8.87
CA GLN A 268 -13.23 -9.36 -8.67
C GLN A 268 -13.30 -9.76 -7.18
N LYS A 269 -12.15 -9.96 -6.53
CA LYS A 269 -12.09 -10.38 -5.11
C LYS A 269 -12.69 -9.36 -4.15
N ILE A 270 -12.55 -8.06 -4.45
CA ILE A 270 -13.09 -6.99 -3.59
C ILE A 270 -14.46 -6.47 -4.05
N ARG A 271 -14.99 -6.94 -5.19
CA ARG A 271 -16.25 -6.50 -5.81
C ARG A 271 -16.26 -4.99 -6.09
N LEU A 272 -15.21 -4.51 -6.77
CA LEU A 272 -15.02 -3.10 -7.13
C LEU A 272 -15.71 -2.74 -8.46
#